data_dd56bf984f2e3bea03e2ccca178e2834
#
_entry.id   dd56bf984f2e3bea03e2ccca178e2834
#
_cell.length_a   1.000
_cell.length_b   1.000
_cell.length_c   1.000
_cell.angle_alpha   90.00
_cell.angle_beta   90.00
_cell.angle_gamma   90.00
#
_symmetry.space_group_name_H-M   'P 1'
#
loop_
_entity.id
_entity.type
_entity.pdbx_description
1 polymer ?
#
loop_
_entity_poly.entity_id
_entity_poly.type
_entity_poly.pdbx_seq_one_letter_code
_entity_poly.pdbx_strand_id
1 'polypeptide(L)'
;DVVKLFFADDTYNKFAGVSESNNITDNRANDVNKGQKSISKTNEAIKRKVFKECGKPEVIFEDDNILLINKPSGMLSQKAEQNDYSLVEYVSDYLLDTGYLSEKDLQTFHPGICNRLDRNTSGIVAAGKTIMGLQNMSNAFKERTLHKYYICIVQGKLDKRATIKGYLIKDNKSNKVSIYNKEEKNGEALPIETEYIPVCYTDKLTLLKVNLITGRSHQIRAHLASCGHAIIGDTKYGSRRINEIFKKKYNISNQML
;
A
#
# COMPACT_ATOMS: atom_id res chain seq x y z
N ASP A 1 -6.31 -8.40 -33.46
CA ASP A 1 -5.09 -7.71 -32.99
C ASP A 1 -4.55 -8.46 -31.78
N VAL A 2 -3.32 -9.00 -31.91
CA VAL A 2 -2.66 -9.71 -30.80
C VAL A 2 -1.92 -8.69 -29.94
N VAL A 3 -2.42 -8.43 -28.73
CA VAL A 3 -1.71 -7.61 -27.75
C VAL A 3 -0.68 -8.49 -27.05
N LYS A 4 0.61 -8.26 -27.31
CA LYS A 4 1.71 -8.88 -26.57
C LYS A 4 1.97 -8.06 -25.31
N LEU A 5 1.66 -8.62 -24.15
CA LEU A 5 2.05 -8.07 -22.85
C LEU A 5 3.41 -8.64 -22.47
N PHE A 6 4.41 -7.78 -22.31
CA PHE A 6 5.72 -8.15 -21.78
C PHE A 6 5.71 -7.87 -20.26
N PHE A 7 5.79 -8.93 -19.47
CA PHE A 7 6.10 -8.84 -18.04
C PHE A 7 7.59 -9.18 -17.86
N ALA A 8 8.24 -8.54 -16.90
CA ALA A 8 9.54 -9.03 -16.45
C ALA A 8 9.37 -10.46 -15.91
N ASP A 9 10.30 -11.36 -16.21
CA ASP A 9 10.21 -12.80 -15.90
C ASP A 9 9.91 -13.06 -14.40
N ASP A 10 10.46 -12.26 -13.50
CA ASP A 10 10.18 -12.34 -12.06
C ASP A 10 8.72 -12.01 -11.71
N THR A 11 8.06 -11.19 -12.50
CA THR A 11 6.65 -10.83 -12.33
C THR A 11 5.76 -11.93 -12.86
N TYR A 12 6.07 -12.48 -14.03
CA TYR A 12 5.34 -13.59 -14.64
C TYR A 12 5.39 -14.84 -13.74
N ASN A 13 6.58 -15.24 -13.28
CA ASN A 13 6.75 -16.42 -12.42
C ASN A 13 6.05 -16.30 -11.06
N LYS A 14 5.93 -15.10 -10.52
CA LYS A 14 5.16 -14.82 -9.29
C LYS A 14 3.64 -14.96 -9.48
N PHE A 15 3.13 -14.70 -10.67
CA PHE A 15 1.69 -14.72 -10.95
C PHE A 15 1.23 -15.98 -11.67
N ALA A 16 2.10 -16.67 -12.41
CA ALA A 16 1.73 -17.85 -13.22
C ALA A 16 1.70 -19.17 -12.42
N GLY A 17 2.19 -19.20 -11.18
CA GLY A 17 2.13 -20.41 -10.33
C GLY A 17 2.77 -21.65 -10.94
N VAL A 18 3.82 -21.50 -11.78
CA VAL A 18 4.50 -22.62 -12.42
C VAL A 18 5.31 -23.37 -11.39
N SER A 19 4.72 -24.38 -10.77
CA SER A 19 5.44 -25.48 -10.13
C SER A 19 5.69 -26.55 -11.18
N GLU A 20 6.94 -26.94 -11.35
CA GLU A 20 7.34 -28.06 -12.21
C GLU A 20 6.54 -29.31 -11.85
N SER A 21 5.81 -29.84 -12.83
CA SER A 21 5.06 -31.06 -12.69
C SER A 21 5.99 -32.27 -12.81
N ASN A 22 6.25 -32.93 -11.70
CA ASN A 22 6.69 -34.32 -11.73
C ASN A 22 5.45 -35.24 -11.74
N ASN A 23 5.34 -36.05 -12.79
CA ASN A 23 4.37 -37.11 -12.98
C ASN A 23 4.40 -38.10 -11.80
N ILE A 24 3.31 -38.19 -11.04
CA ILE A 24 2.99 -39.35 -10.19
C ILE A 24 1.50 -39.62 -10.33
N THR A 25 1.23 -40.87 -10.73
CA THR A 25 -0.05 -41.51 -11.01
C THR A 25 -1.01 -41.53 -9.82
N ASP A 26 -2.30 -41.41 -10.18
CA ASP A 26 -3.54 -41.65 -9.44
C ASP A 26 -3.50 -42.44 -8.13
N ASN A 27 -3.92 -41.74 -7.04
CA ASN A 27 -4.75 -42.26 -5.92
C ASN A 27 -4.98 -41.19 -4.82
N ARG A 28 -5.50 -39.97 -5.13
CA ARG A 28 -5.65 -38.90 -4.10
C ARG A 28 -6.90 -38.03 -4.16
N ALA A 29 -8.04 -38.58 -4.61
CA ALA A 29 -9.28 -37.79 -4.62
C ALA A 29 -9.83 -37.44 -3.22
N ASN A 30 -9.45 -38.18 -2.18
CA ASN A 30 -9.93 -37.95 -0.81
C ASN A 30 -9.05 -37.03 0.06
N ASP A 31 -7.77 -36.84 -0.29
CA ASP A 31 -6.85 -35.98 0.48
C ASP A 31 -6.90 -34.49 0.03
N VAL A 32 -7.26 -34.23 -1.21
CA VAL A 32 -7.38 -32.86 -1.76
C VAL A 32 -8.46 -32.07 -1.04
N ASN A 33 -9.61 -32.70 -0.74
CA ASN A 33 -10.72 -32.05 -0.03
C ASN A 33 -10.42 -31.73 1.45
N LYS A 34 -9.55 -32.50 2.10
CA LYS A 34 -9.12 -32.21 3.48
C LYS A 34 -8.08 -31.09 3.51
N GLY A 35 -7.17 -31.05 2.54
CA GLY A 35 -6.18 -30.00 2.39
C GLY A 35 -6.80 -28.64 2.09
N GLN A 36 -7.75 -28.56 1.16
CA GLN A 36 -8.47 -27.32 0.83
C GLN A 36 -9.29 -26.76 1.99
N LYS A 37 -9.98 -27.65 2.75
CA LYS A 37 -10.73 -27.23 3.96
C LYS A 37 -9.81 -26.73 5.09
N SER A 38 -8.60 -27.26 5.23
CA SER A 38 -7.64 -26.79 6.25
C SER A 38 -7.03 -25.44 5.88
N ILE A 39 -6.68 -25.23 4.62
CA ILE A 39 -6.14 -23.96 4.09
C ILE A 39 -7.19 -22.84 4.19
N SER A 40 -8.45 -23.13 3.83
CA SER A 40 -9.55 -22.18 3.95
C SER A 40 -9.79 -21.73 5.41
N LYS A 41 -9.75 -22.65 6.37
CA LYS A 41 -9.88 -22.32 7.81
C LYS A 41 -8.71 -21.48 8.32
N THR A 42 -7.50 -21.75 7.85
CA THR A 42 -6.30 -21.00 8.23
C THR A 42 -6.37 -19.56 7.69
N ASN A 43 -6.76 -19.38 6.43
CA ASN A 43 -6.91 -18.06 5.81
C ASN A 43 -8.00 -17.22 6.53
N GLU A 44 -9.12 -17.83 6.88
CA GLU A 44 -10.19 -17.15 7.61
C GLU A 44 -9.75 -16.73 9.03
N ALA A 45 -8.93 -17.55 9.71
CA ALA A 45 -8.37 -17.19 11.01
C ALA A 45 -7.40 -16.00 10.91
N ILE A 46 -6.55 -15.97 9.87
CA ILE A 46 -5.63 -14.85 9.59
C ILE A 46 -6.41 -13.57 9.28
N LYS A 47 -7.42 -13.64 8.42
CA LYS A 47 -8.33 -12.52 8.08
C LYS A 47 -8.96 -11.92 9.34
N ARG A 48 -9.55 -12.76 10.21
CA ARG A 48 -10.15 -12.32 11.48
C ARG A 48 -9.15 -11.66 12.40
N LYS A 49 -7.93 -12.20 12.49
CA LYS A 49 -6.85 -11.60 13.29
C LYS A 49 -6.49 -10.20 12.77
N VAL A 50 -6.28 -10.04 11.47
CA VAL A 50 -5.98 -8.75 10.84
C VAL A 50 -7.08 -7.74 11.10
N PHE A 51 -8.36 -8.12 10.92
CA PHE A 51 -9.48 -7.21 11.17
C PHE A 51 -9.63 -6.83 12.65
N LYS A 52 -9.27 -7.72 13.57
CA LYS A 52 -9.25 -7.41 15.00
C LYS A 52 -8.14 -6.41 15.36
N GLU A 53 -6.99 -6.49 14.70
CA GLU A 53 -5.82 -5.66 14.99
C GLU A 53 -5.92 -4.26 14.36
N CYS A 54 -6.39 -4.15 13.11
CA CYS A 54 -6.36 -2.88 12.38
C CYS A 54 -7.74 -2.38 11.90
N GLY A 55 -8.81 -3.14 12.09
CA GLY A 55 -10.13 -2.85 11.54
C GLY A 55 -10.36 -3.46 10.15
N LYS A 56 -11.62 -3.60 9.78
CA LYS A 56 -12.03 -4.04 8.44
C LYS A 56 -11.94 -2.87 7.47
N PRO A 57 -11.40 -3.07 6.23
CA PRO A 57 -11.47 -2.07 5.18
C PRO A 57 -12.92 -1.70 4.84
N GLU A 58 -13.13 -0.45 4.49
CA GLU A 58 -14.42 0.09 4.12
C GLU A 58 -14.45 0.44 2.63
N VAL A 59 -15.41 -0.06 1.88
CA VAL A 59 -15.65 0.35 0.50
C VAL A 59 -16.42 1.67 0.53
N ILE A 60 -15.77 2.76 0.07
CA ILE A 60 -16.33 4.12 0.10
C ILE A 60 -16.95 4.53 -1.23
N PHE A 61 -16.61 3.84 -2.31
CA PHE A 61 -17.19 4.02 -3.64
C PHE A 61 -17.04 2.73 -4.44
N GLU A 62 -18.02 2.42 -5.23
CA GLU A 62 -18.06 1.29 -6.14
C GLU A 62 -18.87 1.65 -7.39
N ASP A 63 -18.33 1.28 -8.55
CA ASP A 63 -19.07 1.24 -9.82
C ASP A 63 -18.87 -0.13 -10.50
N ASP A 64 -19.22 -0.23 -11.78
CA ASP A 64 -19.08 -1.47 -12.54
C ASP A 64 -17.63 -1.91 -12.75
N ASN A 65 -16.65 -1.00 -12.63
CA ASN A 65 -15.26 -1.23 -13.03
C ASN A 65 -14.26 -1.12 -11.89
N ILE A 66 -14.52 -0.28 -10.88
CA ILE A 66 -13.57 0.03 -9.82
C ILE A 66 -14.20 0.02 -8.43
N LEU A 67 -13.33 -0.14 -7.43
CA LEU A 67 -13.58 0.08 -6.01
C LEU A 67 -12.65 1.16 -5.48
N LEU A 68 -13.15 2.06 -4.64
CA LEU A 68 -12.33 2.90 -3.76
C LEU A 68 -12.52 2.41 -2.32
N ILE A 69 -11.42 2.05 -1.67
CA ILE A 69 -11.43 1.39 -0.37
C ILE A 69 -10.62 2.21 0.62
N ASN A 70 -11.22 2.52 1.76
CA ASN A 70 -10.49 3.10 2.89
C ASN A 70 -9.71 1.99 3.60
N LYS A 71 -8.41 1.93 3.32
CA LYS A 71 -7.50 0.97 3.95
C LYS A 71 -7.19 1.42 5.38
N PRO A 72 -7.42 0.59 6.41
CA PRO A 72 -7.04 0.94 7.77
C PRO A 72 -5.52 0.95 7.95
N SER A 73 -5.04 1.74 8.92
CA SER A 73 -3.65 1.70 9.38
C SER A 73 -3.34 0.32 9.98
N GLY A 74 -2.14 -0.21 9.74
CA GLY A 74 -1.71 -1.54 10.18
C GLY A 74 -1.90 -2.64 9.13
N MET A 75 -2.82 -2.46 8.17
CA MET A 75 -3.07 -3.42 7.10
C MET A 75 -2.08 -3.28 5.94
N LEU A 76 -1.59 -4.39 5.42
CA LEU A 76 -0.78 -4.42 4.20
C LEU A 76 -1.62 -4.11 2.96
N SER A 77 -1.06 -3.34 2.02
CA SER A 77 -1.67 -3.18 0.69
C SER A 77 -1.53 -4.44 -0.17
N GLN A 78 -0.37 -5.08 -0.10
CA GLN A 78 -0.06 -6.35 -0.76
C GLN A 78 0.70 -7.24 0.22
N LYS A 79 0.61 -8.56 0.06
CA LYS A 79 1.38 -9.53 0.86
C LYS A 79 2.88 -9.24 0.82
N ALA A 80 3.54 -9.34 1.96
CA ALA A 80 4.97 -9.39 2.09
C ALA A 80 5.46 -10.85 2.20
N GLU A 81 4.65 -11.71 2.81
CA GLU A 81 4.88 -13.14 3.01
C GLU A 81 3.65 -13.95 2.55
N GLN A 82 3.87 -15.22 2.25
CA GLN A 82 2.83 -16.11 1.69
C GLN A 82 1.56 -16.17 2.57
N ASN A 83 1.72 -16.15 3.87
CA ASN A 83 0.64 -16.27 4.85
C ASN A 83 0.04 -14.93 5.29
N ASP A 84 0.43 -13.82 4.67
CA ASP A 84 -0.18 -12.53 4.97
C ASP A 84 -1.60 -12.42 4.40
N TYR A 85 -2.45 -11.67 5.09
CA TYR A 85 -3.73 -11.18 4.56
C TYR A 85 -3.60 -9.68 4.29
N SER A 86 -3.79 -9.27 3.06
CA SER A 86 -3.61 -7.89 2.61
C SER A 86 -4.88 -7.33 1.97
N LEU A 87 -4.83 -6.07 1.54
CA LEU A 87 -5.96 -5.44 0.86
C LEU A 87 -6.29 -6.13 -0.48
N VAL A 88 -5.32 -6.73 -1.16
CA VAL A 88 -5.58 -7.51 -2.39
C VAL A 88 -6.48 -8.71 -2.10
N GLU A 89 -6.20 -9.46 -1.03
CA GLU A 89 -7.05 -10.57 -0.62
C GLU A 89 -8.44 -10.10 -0.20
N TYR A 90 -8.50 -8.96 0.51
CA TYR A 90 -9.77 -8.36 0.87
C TYR A 90 -10.63 -8.01 -0.36
N VAL A 91 -10.03 -7.45 -1.42
CA VAL A 91 -10.75 -7.14 -2.66
C VAL A 91 -11.31 -8.40 -3.30
N SER A 92 -10.51 -9.46 -3.39
CA SER A 92 -10.95 -10.74 -3.94
C SER A 92 -12.09 -11.35 -3.13
N ASP A 93 -11.95 -11.40 -1.80
CA ASP A 93 -12.99 -11.88 -0.91
C ASP A 93 -14.29 -11.07 -1.03
N TYR A 94 -14.16 -9.73 -1.07
CA TYR A 94 -15.30 -8.82 -1.21
C TYR A 94 -16.10 -9.09 -2.48
N LEU A 95 -15.41 -9.25 -3.62
CA LEU A 95 -16.07 -9.48 -4.92
C LEU A 95 -16.69 -10.88 -5.00
N LEU A 96 -16.15 -11.88 -4.31
CA LEU A 96 -16.77 -13.19 -4.15
C LEU A 96 -17.99 -13.12 -3.23
N ASP A 97 -17.84 -12.49 -2.06
CA ASP A 97 -18.92 -12.38 -1.04
C ASP A 97 -20.13 -11.61 -1.58
N THR A 98 -19.92 -10.61 -2.45
CA THR A 98 -20.99 -9.85 -3.11
C THR A 98 -21.57 -10.53 -4.35
N GLY A 99 -20.99 -11.66 -4.77
CA GLY A 99 -21.42 -12.38 -5.98
C GLY A 99 -21.07 -11.67 -7.30
N TYR A 100 -20.20 -10.63 -7.25
CA TYR A 100 -19.71 -9.95 -8.46
C TYR A 100 -18.78 -10.84 -9.28
N LEU A 101 -17.94 -11.63 -8.61
CA LEU A 101 -17.10 -12.67 -9.22
C LEU A 101 -17.42 -14.02 -8.62
N SER A 102 -17.24 -15.07 -9.43
CA SER A 102 -17.24 -16.46 -8.98
C SER A 102 -15.81 -16.97 -8.84
N GLU A 103 -15.61 -18.10 -8.15
CA GLU A 103 -14.31 -18.80 -8.09
C GLU A 103 -13.77 -19.16 -9.48
N LYS A 104 -14.68 -19.40 -10.45
CA LYS A 104 -14.30 -19.68 -11.85
C LYS A 104 -13.71 -18.43 -12.52
N ASP A 105 -14.28 -17.24 -12.25
CA ASP A 105 -13.78 -15.99 -12.82
C ASP A 105 -12.38 -15.67 -12.30
N LEU A 106 -12.06 -16.01 -11.06
CA LEU A 106 -10.73 -15.84 -10.46
C LEU A 106 -9.65 -16.72 -11.12
N GLN A 107 -10.00 -17.74 -11.90
CA GLN A 107 -9.03 -18.52 -12.68
C GLN A 107 -8.49 -17.73 -13.89
N THR A 108 -9.24 -16.75 -14.37
CA THR A 108 -8.91 -15.96 -15.57
C THR A 108 -8.61 -14.50 -15.28
N PHE A 109 -9.16 -13.96 -14.19
CA PHE A 109 -8.96 -12.59 -13.78
C PHE A 109 -8.72 -12.50 -12.27
N HIS A 110 -7.62 -11.88 -11.88
CA HIS A 110 -7.33 -11.57 -10.48
C HIS A 110 -7.53 -10.08 -10.23
N PRO A 111 -8.52 -9.70 -9.41
CA PRO A 111 -8.71 -8.31 -8.99
C PRO A 111 -7.44 -7.78 -8.33
N GLY A 112 -7.11 -6.51 -8.57
CA GLY A 112 -5.90 -5.93 -8.05
C GLY A 112 -6.05 -4.48 -7.65
N ILE A 113 -5.14 -4.00 -6.82
CA ILE A 113 -5.08 -2.59 -6.41
C ILE A 113 -4.24 -1.79 -7.41
N CYS A 114 -4.66 -0.54 -7.67
CA CYS A 114 -4.04 0.36 -8.65
C CYS A 114 -2.99 1.28 -8.02
N ASN A 115 -3.06 1.50 -6.71
CA ASN A 115 -2.07 2.24 -5.91
C ASN A 115 -1.83 1.53 -4.58
N ARG A 116 -0.74 1.89 -3.90
CA ARG A 116 -0.37 1.31 -2.61
C ARG A 116 -0.18 2.40 -1.57
N LEU A 117 -0.53 2.05 -0.34
CA LEU A 117 -0.18 2.79 0.86
C LEU A 117 0.76 1.92 1.71
N ASP A 118 1.61 2.56 2.49
CA ASP A 118 2.43 1.87 3.50
C ASP A 118 1.53 1.14 4.51
N ARG A 119 2.05 0.13 5.21
CA ARG A 119 1.31 -0.63 6.22
C ARG A 119 0.56 0.27 7.20
N ASN A 120 1.26 1.26 7.76
CA ASN A 120 0.73 2.15 8.80
C ASN A 120 0.09 3.44 8.26
N THR A 121 0.03 3.62 6.95
CA THR A 121 -0.71 4.71 6.31
C THR A 121 -2.14 4.26 6.04
N SER A 122 -3.11 5.05 6.48
CA SER A 122 -4.53 4.85 6.18
C SER A 122 -4.99 5.68 4.99
N GLY A 123 -6.13 5.35 4.40
CA GLY A 123 -6.76 6.15 3.35
C GLY A 123 -7.10 5.38 2.09
N ILE A 124 -7.34 6.10 1.01
CA ILE A 124 -7.96 5.59 -0.21
C ILE A 124 -6.99 4.77 -1.04
N VAL A 125 -7.39 3.54 -1.33
CA VAL A 125 -6.77 2.67 -2.33
C VAL A 125 -7.82 2.33 -3.39
N ALA A 126 -7.46 2.55 -4.66
CA ALA A 126 -8.27 2.15 -5.79
C ALA A 126 -7.96 0.71 -6.20
N ALA A 127 -8.99 -0.07 -6.52
CA ALA A 127 -8.88 -1.43 -7.02
C ALA A 127 -9.73 -1.59 -8.29
N GLY A 128 -9.28 -2.44 -9.21
CA GLY A 128 -10.04 -2.80 -10.42
C GLY A 128 -10.91 -4.02 -10.17
N LYS A 129 -12.21 -3.92 -10.47
CA LYS A 129 -13.18 -5.02 -10.50
C LYS A 129 -13.14 -5.76 -11.82
N THR A 130 -12.76 -5.06 -12.89
CA THR A 130 -12.59 -5.57 -14.26
C THR A 130 -11.18 -5.32 -14.76
N ILE A 131 -10.76 -6.04 -15.80
CA ILE A 131 -9.47 -5.81 -16.50
C ILE A 131 -9.39 -4.35 -16.97
N MET A 132 -10.47 -3.83 -17.57
CA MET A 132 -10.54 -2.47 -18.07
C MET A 132 -10.40 -1.44 -16.93
N GLY A 133 -11.12 -1.63 -15.82
CA GLY A 133 -11.02 -0.77 -14.64
C GLY A 133 -9.63 -0.77 -14.04
N LEU A 134 -9.02 -1.97 -13.90
CA LEU A 134 -7.65 -2.11 -13.40
C LEU A 134 -6.62 -1.39 -14.29
N GLN A 135 -6.71 -1.57 -15.61
CA GLN A 135 -5.81 -0.95 -16.57
C GLN A 135 -5.96 0.57 -16.62
N ASN A 136 -7.20 1.07 -16.78
CA ASN A 136 -7.46 2.51 -16.88
C ASN A 136 -7.02 3.25 -15.61
N MET A 137 -7.38 2.74 -14.44
CA MET A 137 -6.98 3.36 -13.17
C MET A 137 -5.47 3.27 -12.94
N SER A 138 -4.83 2.14 -13.26
CA SER A 138 -3.37 1.99 -13.15
C SER A 138 -2.63 2.93 -14.10
N ASN A 139 -3.12 3.13 -15.32
CA ASN A 139 -2.55 4.07 -16.28
C ASN A 139 -2.70 5.52 -15.78
N ALA A 140 -3.87 5.89 -15.25
CA ALA A 140 -4.09 7.23 -14.70
C ALA A 140 -3.12 7.55 -13.53
N PHE A 141 -2.81 6.56 -12.67
CA PHE A 141 -1.76 6.72 -11.65
C PHE A 141 -0.35 6.81 -12.24
N LYS A 142 -0.03 6.01 -13.26
CA LYS A 142 1.28 5.97 -13.94
C LYS A 142 1.56 7.28 -14.67
N GLU A 143 0.58 7.78 -15.40
CA GLU A 143 0.64 9.03 -16.16
C GLU A 143 0.48 10.29 -15.29
N ARG A 144 0.18 10.09 -14.00
CA ARG A 144 -0.02 11.18 -13.02
C ARG A 144 -1.14 12.14 -13.39
N THR A 145 -2.16 11.67 -14.09
CA THR A 145 -3.39 12.43 -14.35
C THR A 145 -4.26 12.58 -13.10
N LEU A 146 -4.04 11.71 -12.10
CA LEU A 146 -4.68 11.76 -10.79
C LEU A 146 -3.76 12.43 -9.76
N HIS A 147 -4.26 13.44 -9.07
CA HIS A 147 -3.58 14.05 -7.94
C HIS A 147 -3.77 13.23 -6.67
N LYS A 148 -2.68 13.02 -5.93
CA LYS A 148 -2.69 12.27 -4.67
C LYS A 148 -2.46 13.22 -3.51
N TYR A 149 -3.50 13.44 -2.72
CA TYR A 149 -3.44 14.28 -1.53
C TYR A 149 -3.45 13.43 -0.27
N TYR A 150 -2.65 13.85 0.69
CA TYR A 150 -2.54 13.24 2.01
C TYR A 150 -2.72 14.31 3.08
N ILE A 151 -3.21 13.90 4.24
CA ILE A 151 -3.26 14.74 5.44
C ILE A 151 -2.33 14.12 6.46
N CYS A 152 -1.43 14.92 7.03
CA CYS A 152 -0.55 14.42 8.08
C CYS A 152 -0.29 15.49 9.15
N ILE A 153 0.07 15.03 10.35
CA ILE A 153 0.53 15.90 11.42
C ILE A 153 2.04 15.73 11.57
N VAL A 154 2.76 16.83 11.46
CA VAL A 154 4.22 16.85 11.57
C VAL A 154 4.70 17.64 12.78
N GLN A 155 5.91 17.33 13.24
CA GLN A 155 6.62 18.07 14.26
C GLN A 155 7.04 19.45 13.74
N GLY A 156 6.96 20.47 14.62
CA GLY A 156 7.41 21.82 14.35
C GLY A 156 6.38 22.67 13.62
N LYS A 157 6.71 23.95 13.50
CA LYS A 157 5.88 24.95 12.84
C LYS A 157 6.29 25.07 11.38
N LEU A 158 5.32 24.89 10.49
CA LEU A 158 5.37 25.22 9.08
C LEU A 158 4.21 26.19 8.80
N ASP A 159 4.50 27.41 8.42
CA ASP A 159 3.50 28.46 8.21
C ASP A 159 3.34 28.85 6.73
N LYS A 160 4.16 28.28 5.83
CA LYS A 160 4.12 28.58 4.41
C LYS A 160 4.06 27.31 3.57
N ARG A 161 3.34 27.40 2.44
CA ARG A 161 3.36 26.37 1.39
C ARG A 161 4.76 26.27 0.80
N ALA A 162 5.22 25.06 0.55
CA ALA A 162 6.46 24.82 -0.14
C ALA A 162 6.43 23.55 -0.96
N THR A 163 7.28 23.50 -1.98
CA THR A 163 7.60 22.29 -2.74
C THR A 163 9.04 21.92 -2.44
N ILE A 164 9.23 20.74 -1.86
CA ILE A 164 10.55 20.19 -1.57
C ILE A 164 10.94 19.18 -2.64
N LYS A 165 12.20 19.25 -3.07
CA LYS A 165 12.80 18.38 -4.09
C LYS A 165 14.03 17.69 -3.54
N GLY A 166 14.32 16.51 -4.04
CA GLY A 166 15.48 15.74 -3.62
C GLY A 166 15.61 14.44 -4.40
N TYR A 167 16.45 13.58 -3.90
CA TYR A 167 16.70 12.25 -4.44
C TYR A 167 16.54 11.22 -3.35
N LEU A 168 15.96 10.08 -3.69
CA LEU A 168 15.64 9.01 -2.77
C LEU A 168 16.36 7.73 -3.17
N ILE A 169 17.10 7.14 -2.24
CA ILE A 169 17.70 5.81 -2.38
C ILE A 169 17.01 4.88 -1.39
N LYS A 170 16.59 3.70 -1.86
CA LYS A 170 15.97 2.67 -1.03
C LYS A 170 17.00 1.60 -0.67
N ASP A 171 17.23 1.39 0.63
CA ASP A 171 17.89 0.19 1.13
C ASP A 171 16.87 -0.96 1.26
N ASN A 172 17.01 -1.95 0.41
CA ASN A 172 16.10 -3.09 0.37
C ASN A 172 16.26 -4.02 1.60
N LYS A 173 17.44 -4.06 2.23
CA LYS A 173 17.68 -4.91 3.41
C LYS A 173 16.95 -4.39 4.64
N SER A 174 17.05 -3.09 4.92
CA SER A 174 16.39 -2.45 6.06
C SER A 174 14.97 -1.96 5.71
N ASN A 175 14.59 -2.00 4.45
CA ASN A 175 13.36 -1.38 3.91
C ASN A 175 13.23 0.09 4.34
N LYS A 176 14.36 0.83 4.42
CA LYS A 176 14.43 2.26 4.70
C LYS A 176 14.79 3.03 3.42
N VAL A 177 14.43 4.30 3.39
CA VAL A 177 14.89 5.20 2.34
C VAL A 177 15.70 6.34 2.96
N SER A 178 16.70 6.81 2.20
CA SER A 178 17.53 7.97 2.54
C SER A 178 17.27 9.05 1.52
N ILE A 179 17.26 10.31 1.97
CA ILE A 179 17.02 11.49 1.13
C ILE A 179 18.33 12.27 0.97
N TYR A 180 18.60 12.68 -0.27
CA TYR A 180 19.77 13.44 -0.68
C TYR A 180 19.35 14.70 -1.42
N ASN A 181 20.11 15.78 -1.28
CA ASN A 181 19.85 17.06 -1.95
C ASN A 181 20.42 17.10 -3.38
N LYS A 182 21.30 16.18 -3.72
CA LYS A 182 21.94 16.07 -5.04
C LYS A 182 21.83 14.63 -5.53
N GLU A 183 21.88 14.47 -6.84
CA GLU A 183 21.97 13.16 -7.46
C GLU A 183 23.28 12.47 -7.05
N GLU A 184 23.16 11.27 -6.52
CA GLU A 184 24.33 10.42 -6.20
C GLU A 184 24.89 9.84 -7.50
N LYS A 185 26.23 9.79 -7.60
CA LYS A 185 26.97 9.40 -8.83
C LYS A 185 26.69 7.96 -9.30
N ASN A 186 26.05 7.13 -8.49
CA ASN A 186 25.81 5.71 -8.79
C ASN A 186 24.49 5.44 -9.56
N GLY A 187 23.72 6.47 -9.94
CA GLY A 187 22.50 6.31 -10.74
C GLY A 187 21.31 5.63 -10.04
N GLU A 188 21.45 5.22 -8.78
CA GLU A 188 20.36 4.56 -8.01
C GLU A 188 19.39 5.55 -7.37
N ALA A 189 19.75 6.82 -7.31
CA ALA A 189 18.98 7.86 -6.67
C ALA A 189 17.81 8.31 -7.56
N LEU A 190 16.59 8.11 -7.09
CA LEU A 190 15.38 8.47 -7.81
C LEU A 190 14.92 9.88 -7.44
N PRO A 191 14.64 10.77 -8.41
CA PRO A 191 14.16 12.12 -8.12
C PRO A 191 12.79 12.04 -7.45
N ILE A 192 12.60 12.89 -6.44
CA ILE A 192 11.37 13.03 -5.69
C ILE A 192 10.95 14.49 -5.58
N GLU A 193 9.64 14.71 -5.59
CA GLU A 193 9.02 16.02 -5.43
C GLU A 193 7.75 15.88 -4.60
N THR A 194 7.67 16.69 -3.54
CA THR A 194 6.56 16.71 -2.57
C THR A 194 6.18 18.14 -2.28
N GLU A 195 4.93 18.49 -2.50
CA GLU A 195 4.39 19.78 -2.13
C GLU A 195 3.60 19.63 -0.82
N TYR A 196 3.73 20.60 0.08
CA TYR A 196 2.90 20.66 1.27
C TYR A 196 2.28 22.04 1.47
N ILE A 197 1.10 22.05 2.04
CA ILE A 197 0.30 23.23 2.35
C ILE A 197 -0.11 23.12 3.81
N PRO A 198 0.34 24.05 4.69
CA PRO A 198 -0.13 24.10 6.06
C PRO A 198 -1.64 24.41 6.10
N VAL A 199 -2.39 23.57 6.84
CA VAL A 199 -3.83 23.78 7.08
C VAL A 199 -4.00 24.58 8.37
N CYS A 200 -3.32 24.16 9.43
CA CYS A 200 -3.21 24.89 10.69
C CYS A 200 -1.91 24.50 11.39
N TYR A 201 -1.44 25.33 12.29
CA TYR A 201 -0.20 25.09 13.03
C TYR A 201 -0.22 25.67 14.44
N THR A 202 0.67 25.14 15.24
CA THR A 202 1.08 25.66 16.54
C THR A 202 2.61 25.83 16.53
N ASP A 203 3.21 26.30 17.61
CA ASP A 203 4.68 26.37 17.71
C ASP A 203 5.37 24.99 17.64
N LYS A 204 4.64 23.90 17.90
CA LYS A 204 5.20 22.55 18.03
C LYS A 204 4.70 21.57 16.97
N LEU A 205 3.60 21.84 16.29
CA LEU A 205 2.93 20.95 15.36
C LEU A 205 2.34 21.69 14.19
N THR A 206 2.27 21.01 13.06
CA THR A 206 1.54 21.49 11.87
C THR A 206 0.71 20.36 11.27
N LEU A 207 -0.56 20.66 10.97
CA LEU A 207 -1.40 19.85 10.12
C LEU A 207 -1.13 20.26 8.68
N LEU A 208 -0.70 19.31 7.86
CA LEU A 208 -0.36 19.51 6.45
C LEU A 208 -1.35 18.80 5.53
N LYS A 209 -1.73 19.47 4.45
CA LYS A 209 -2.19 18.84 3.19
C LYS A 209 -0.95 18.66 2.29
N VAL A 210 -0.66 17.43 1.92
CA VAL A 210 0.49 17.07 1.09
C VAL A 210 0.04 16.63 -0.28
N ASN A 211 0.56 17.24 -1.34
CA ASN A 211 0.41 16.81 -2.72
C ASN A 211 1.62 15.96 -3.13
N LEU A 212 1.41 14.68 -3.39
CA LEU A 212 2.45 13.74 -3.76
C LEU A 212 2.68 13.76 -5.27
N ILE A 213 3.60 14.60 -5.73
CA ILE A 213 3.91 14.78 -7.16
C ILE A 213 4.59 13.53 -7.73
N THR A 214 5.62 13.01 -7.05
CA THR A 214 6.21 11.70 -7.31
C THR A 214 5.74 10.70 -6.24
N GLY A 215 5.71 9.39 -6.53
CA GLY A 215 5.15 8.38 -5.61
C GLY A 215 6.14 7.26 -5.31
N ARG A 216 7.23 7.55 -4.59
CA ARG A 216 8.21 6.54 -4.16
C ARG A 216 7.85 5.99 -2.77
N SER A 217 8.37 4.80 -2.47
CA SER A 217 8.17 4.17 -1.15
C SER A 217 8.59 5.11 -0.02
N HIS A 218 7.76 5.25 1.01
CA HIS A 218 7.98 6.09 2.19
C HIS A 218 8.28 7.57 1.89
N GLN A 219 8.02 8.07 0.66
CA GLN A 219 8.48 9.39 0.22
C GLN A 219 8.06 10.51 1.16
N ILE A 220 6.77 10.69 1.43
CA ILE A 220 6.26 11.76 2.31
C ILE A 220 6.96 11.70 3.67
N ARG A 221 7.04 10.51 4.24
CA ARG A 221 7.59 10.24 5.57
C ARG A 221 9.06 10.65 5.68
N ALA A 222 9.89 10.14 4.77
CA ALA A 222 11.32 10.40 4.77
C ALA A 222 11.64 11.84 4.34
N HIS A 223 10.91 12.39 3.35
CA HIS A 223 11.15 13.73 2.84
C HIS A 223 10.83 14.81 3.88
N LEU A 224 9.68 14.72 4.57
CA LEU A 224 9.36 15.65 5.66
C LEU A 224 10.32 15.49 6.84
N ALA A 225 10.72 14.26 7.17
CA ALA A 225 11.70 14.00 8.24
C ALA A 225 13.08 14.58 7.91
N SER A 226 13.55 14.52 6.66
CA SER A 226 14.83 15.10 6.22
C SER A 226 14.87 16.63 6.34
N CYS A 227 13.70 17.27 6.31
CA CYS A 227 13.53 18.71 6.55
C CYS A 227 13.32 19.06 8.03
N GLY A 228 13.43 18.11 8.95
CA GLY A 228 13.23 18.33 10.39
C GLY A 228 11.76 18.26 10.84
N HIS A 229 10.82 17.94 9.96
CA HIS A 229 9.38 17.92 10.21
C HIS A 229 8.81 16.49 10.12
N ALA A 230 9.33 15.59 10.95
CA ALA A 230 8.89 14.19 10.96
C ALA A 230 7.40 14.06 11.32
N ILE A 231 6.73 13.08 10.71
CA ILE A 231 5.32 12.76 10.98
C ILE A 231 5.20 12.19 12.40
N ILE A 232 4.20 12.66 13.14
CA ILE A 232 3.90 12.16 14.48
C ILE A 232 3.46 10.70 14.41
N GLY A 233 3.97 9.88 15.33
CA GLY A 233 3.70 8.43 15.35
C GLY A 233 4.51 7.61 14.35
N ASP A 234 5.31 8.24 13.49
CA ASP A 234 6.20 7.50 12.59
C ASP A 234 7.37 6.89 13.39
N THR A 235 7.40 5.55 13.49
CA THR A 235 8.43 4.82 14.23
C THR A 235 9.73 4.63 13.44
N LYS A 236 9.71 4.86 12.12
CA LYS A 236 10.86 4.63 11.23
C LYS A 236 11.67 5.89 10.96
N TYR A 237 11.00 7.03 10.76
CA TYR A 237 11.60 8.33 10.43
C TYR A 237 11.32 9.40 11.48
N GLY A 238 10.43 9.14 12.43
CA GLY A 238 10.07 10.05 13.50
C GLY A 238 10.99 9.99 14.72
N SER A 239 10.78 10.94 15.64
CA SER A 239 11.48 10.99 16.93
C SER A 239 10.81 10.06 17.94
N ARG A 240 11.52 9.05 18.43
CA ARG A 240 11.03 8.17 19.50
C ARG A 240 10.55 8.94 20.73
N ARG A 241 11.31 9.93 21.17
CA ARG A 241 10.97 10.79 22.34
C ARG A 241 9.64 11.51 22.14
N ILE A 242 9.41 12.08 20.95
CA ILE A 242 8.17 12.81 20.65
C ILE A 242 7.01 11.82 20.57
N ASN A 243 7.17 10.70 19.89
CA ASN A 243 6.15 9.66 19.78
C ASN A 243 5.72 9.13 21.15
N GLU A 244 6.65 8.95 22.09
CA GLU A 244 6.34 8.55 23.47
C GLU A 244 5.53 9.62 24.23
N ILE A 245 5.82 10.91 24.04
CA ILE A 245 5.03 12.01 24.61
C ILE A 245 3.60 11.96 24.05
N PHE A 246 3.44 11.82 22.74
CA PHE A 246 2.13 11.78 22.10
C PHE A 246 1.32 10.54 22.52
N LYS A 247 1.98 9.39 22.64
CA LYS A 247 1.35 8.17 23.14
C LYS A 247 0.83 8.36 24.57
N LYS A 248 1.65 8.92 25.47
CA LYS A 248 1.26 9.11 26.87
C LYS A 248 0.18 10.18 27.06
N LYS A 249 0.28 11.29 26.33
CA LYS A 249 -0.59 12.45 26.55
C LYS A 249 -1.90 12.37 25.79
N TYR A 250 -1.90 11.80 24.57
CA TYR A 250 -3.03 11.84 23.66
C TYR A 250 -3.48 10.44 23.20
N ASN A 251 -2.86 9.38 23.74
CA ASN A 251 -3.08 7.98 23.32
C ASN A 251 -2.88 7.76 21.78
N ILE A 252 -1.99 8.55 21.16
CA ILE A 252 -1.65 8.45 19.74
C ILE A 252 -0.44 7.52 19.62
N SER A 253 -0.66 6.30 19.10
CA SER A 253 0.40 5.33 18.84
C SER A 253 0.61 5.06 17.35
N ASN A 254 -0.34 5.45 16.51
CA ASN A 254 -0.31 5.23 15.07
C ASN A 254 0.35 6.40 14.34
N GLN A 255 0.89 6.12 13.17
CA GLN A 255 1.40 7.12 12.24
C GLN A 255 0.25 8.04 11.79
N MET A 256 0.43 9.35 11.96
CA MET A 256 -0.56 10.37 11.59
C MET A 256 -0.41 10.78 10.12
N LEU A 257 -0.64 9.79 9.21
CA LEU A 257 -0.63 9.94 7.76
C LEU A 257 -1.67 9.03 7.11
#